data_36e284c8a13151c33284e80cd3c6050b
#
_entry.id   36e284c8a13151c33284e80cd3c6050b
#
_cell.length_a   1.000
_cell.length_b   1.000
_cell.length_c   1.000
_cell.angle_alpha   90.00
_cell.angle_beta   90.00
_cell.angle_gamma   90.00
#
_symmetry.space_group_name_H-M   'P 1'
#
loop_
_entity.id
_entity.type
_entity.pdbx_description
1 polymer ?
#
loop_
_entity_poly.entity_id
_entity_poly.type
_entity_poly.pdbx_seq_one_letter_code
_entity_poly.pdbx_strand_id
1 'polypeptide(L)'
;MLTVQNLSHDPFYNQAFEEFVFETFRDDDVFLLWQNSPAVIVGSFQNICREAHVETLRKLGIPSVRRMSGGGTVYHDLGNVNYTYITHQNGPLDYDLCLRPVIEALNGIGVPARKNRTCDIAIGEQKISGSAQRSAGGRLLHHGTLLFQSDLTALDHITTHHKNDCFQSKGTVSAICPVTNIVEHLASPMTLEEFKQRLLDRMVPPGCPRLTLTAEQEAEVCRLRDEKYRSWEWTWGRTPAFTYEKSGTFAGAPIRVAYQAKKGIVSNAELDCDAVDGTEAARLLNGQRLDPEGFDKICRALVGNRAEELMDWLL
;
A
#
# COMPACT_ATOMS: atom_id res chain seq x y z
N MET A 1 3.03 -11.70 -25.46
CA MET A 1 2.57 -11.61 -24.04
C MET A 1 2.79 -12.96 -23.37
N LEU A 2 3.14 -12.95 -22.09
CA LEU A 2 3.22 -14.14 -21.25
C LEU A 2 2.61 -13.83 -19.85
N THR A 3 2.40 -14.86 -19.04
CA THR A 3 2.06 -14.72 -17.64
C THR A 3 3.03 -15.53 -16.77
N VAL A 4 3.34 -15.02 -15.57
CA VAL A 4 4.18 -15.73 -14.59
C VAL A 4 3.32 -16.05 -13.39
N GLN A 5 3.30 -17.32 -12.99
CA GLN A 5 2.51 -17.78 -11.86
C GLN A 5 3.09 -17.26 -10.54
N ASN A 6 2.23 -16.74 -9.69
CA ASN A 6 2.55 -16.36 -8.31
C ASN A 6 1.47 -16.91 -7.37
N LEU A 7 1.87 -17.80 -6.47
CA LEU A 7 0.99 -18.40 -5.47
C LEU A 7 1.20 -17.83 -4.06
N SER A 8 2.16 -16.91 -3.92
CA SER A 8 2.46 -16.29 -2.62
C SER A 8 1.38 -15.28 -2.23
N HIS A 9 1.09 -15.25 -0.93
CA HIS A 9 0.28 -14.19 -0.31
C HIS A 9 1.13 -13.26 0.58
N ASP A 10 2.45 -13.48 0.69
CA ASP A 10 3.35 -12.58 1.42
C ASP A 10 3.47 -11.24 0.67
N PRO A 11 3.00 -10.11 1.26
CA PRO A 11 3.00 -8.82 0.59
C PRO A 11 4.42 -8.31 0.28
N PHE A 12 5.42 -8.66 1.05
CA PHE A 12 6.81 -8.31 0.78
C PHE A 12 7.36 -9.09 -0.41
N TYR A 13 7.08 -10.40 -0.43
CA TYR A 13 7.46 -11.25 -1.57
C TYR A 13 6.79 -10.77 -2.85
N ASN A 14 5.51 -10.45 -2.81
CA ASN A 14 4.75 -10.06 -4.00
C ASN A 14 5.23 -8.73 -4.59
N GLN A 15 5.68 -7.78 -3.77
CA GLN A 15 6.31 -6.56 -4.28
C GLN A 15 7.70 -6.85 -4.89
N ALA A 16 8.46 -7.76 -4.30
CA ALA A 16 9.75 -8.20 -4.86
C ALA A 16 9.55 -8.99 -6.16
N PHE A 17 8.57 -9.88 -6.21
CA PHE A 17 8.20 -10.65 -7.39
C PHE A 17 7.79 -9.72 -8.56
N GLU A 18 6.95 -8.73 -8.32
CA GLU A 18 6.53 -7.77 -9.34
C GLU A 18 7.73 -6.98 -9.90
N GLU A 19 8.63 -6.52 -9.04
CA GLU A 19 9.87 -5.86 -9.47
C GLU A 19 10.79 -6.79 -10.22
N PHE A 20 10.98 -8.01 -9.74
CA PHE A 20 11.79 -9.02 -10.42
C PHE A 20 11.28 -9.31 -11.84
N VAL A 21 9.97 -9.51 -12.00
CA VAL A 21 9.35 -9.73 -13.32
C VAL A 21 9.52 -8.50 -14.21
N PHE A 22 9.34 -7.29 -13.67
CA PHE A 22 9.53 -6.04 -14.42
C PHE A 22 10.96 -5.88 -14.95
N GLU A 23 11.96 -6.25 -14.16
CA GLU A 23 13.38 -6.08 -14.54
C GLU A 23 13.93 -7.24 -15.38
N THR A 24 13.35 -8.45 -15.26
CA THR A 24 13.90 -9.66 -15.89
C THR A 24 13.27 -9.95 -17.25
N PHE A 25 11.93 -9.88 -17.38
CA PHE A 25 11.23 -10.22 -18.63
C PHE A 25 11.10 -9.01 -19.54
N ARG A 26 12.24 -8.51 -20.03
CA ARG A 26 12.30 -7.20 -20.71
C ARG A 26 11.79 -7.22 -22.14
N ASP A 27 11.84 -8.37 -22.81
CA ASP A 27 11.47 -8.51 -24.23
C ASP A 27 9.99 -8.86 -24.42
N ASP A 28 9.28 -9.17 -23.34
CA ASP A 28 7.90 -9.61 -23.38
C ASP A 28 6.93 -8.63 -22.73
N ASP A 29 5.71 -8.57 -23.24
CA ASP A 29 4.58 -8.07 -22.49
C ASP A 29 4.16 -9.14 -21.47
N VAL A 30 3.92 -8.73 -20.23
CA VAL A 30 3.59 -9.64 -19.12
C VAL A 30 2.27 -9.21 -18.47
N PHE A 31 1.41 -10.18 -18.19
CA PHE A 31 0.22 -10.00 -17.37
C PHE A 31 0.28 -10.90 -16.14
N LEU A 32 0.00 -10.34 -14.96
CA LEU A 32 0.02 -11.05 -13.68
C LEU A 32 -1.31 -10.85 -12.96
N LEU A 33 -1.76 -11.90 -12.26
CA LEU A 33 -2.73 -11.80 -11.18
C LEU A 33 -2.11 -12.33 -9.89
N TRP A 34 -2.32 -11.60 -8.80
CA TRP A 34 -1.75 -11.94 -7.50
C TRP A 34 -2.58 -11.36 -6.35
N GLN A 35 -2.39 -11.90 -5.15
CA GLN A 35 -3.12 -11.51 -3.95
C GLN A 35 -2.17 -11.36 -2.77
N ASN A 36 -2.53 -10.51 -1.81
CA ASN A 36 -1.83 -10.40 -0.54
C ASN A 36 -2.72 -10.89 0.61
N SER A 37 -2.11 -11.47 1.62
CA SER A 37 -2.67 -11.44 2.98
C SER A 37 -2.86 -9.99 3.42
N PRO A 38 -3.64 -9.72 4.48
CA PRO A 38 -3.88 -8.37 4.96
C PRO A 38 -2.61 -7.54 5.06
N ALA A 39 -2.56 -6.42 4.33
CA ALA A 39 -1.41 -5.51 4.28
C ALA A 39 -1.81 -4.12 3.82
N VAL A 40 -1.08 -3.10 4.26
CA VAL A 40 -1.15 -1.75 3.72
C VAL A 40 -0.02 -1.53 2.73
N ILE A 41 -0.36 -1.18 1.49
CA ILE A 41 0.61 -0.93 0.43
C ILE A 41 0.70 0.56 0.17
N VAL A 42 1.84 1.14 0.55
CA VAL A 42 2.11 2.58 0.49
C VAL A 42 2.80 2.94 -0.81
N GLY A 43 2.39 4.02 -1.44
CA GLY A 43 3.04 4.53 -2.65
C GLY A 43 4.46 5.04 -2.37
N SER A 44 5.31 5.01 -3.41
CA SER A 44 6.75 5.33 -3.31
C SER A 44 7.04 6.72 -2.69
N PHE A 45 6.12 7.68 -2.85
CA PHE A 45 6.31 9.08 -2.43
C PHE A 45 5.37 9.50 -1.30
N GLN A 46 4.80 8.54 -0.56
CA GLN A 46 3.85 8.82 0.50
C GLN A 46 4.50 8.83 1.90
N ASN A 47 3.93 9.64 2.77
CA ASN A 47 4.21 9.60 4.20
C ASN A 47 3.34 8.53 4.85
N ILE A 48 3.95 7.43 5.26
CA ILE A 48 3.26 6.28 5.84
C ILE A 48 2.48 6.62 7.11
N CYS A 49 3.04 7.49 7.99
CA CYS A 49 2.38 7.91 9.23
C CYS A 49 1.13 8.76 8.97
N ARG A 50 1.07 9.44 7.82
CA ARG A 50 -0.09 10.23 7.40
C ARG A 50 -1.18 9.38 6.75
N GLU A 51 -0.78 8.33 6.03
CA GLU A 51 -1.66 7.56 5.17
C GLU A 51 -2.32 6.36 5.86
N ALA A 52 -1.77 5.92 6.98
CA ALA A 52 -2.26 4.74 7.69
C ALA A 52 -2.27 4.95 9.21
N HIS A 53 -3.20 4.31 9.88
CA HIS A 53 -3.27 4.28 11.33
C HIS A 53 -2.24 3.29 11.88
N VAL A 54 -1.01 3.75 12.05
CA VAL A 54 0.17 2.92 12.35
C VAL A 54 -0.04 2.04 13.60
N GLU A 55 -0.63 2.62 14.67
CA GLU A 55 -0.90 1.85 15.89
C GLU A 55 -1.97 0.77 15.69
N THR A 56 -3.00 1.05 14.92
CA THR A 56 -4.00 0.03 14.54
C THR A 56 -3.36 -1.11 13.74
N LEU A 57 -2.47 -0.78 12.78
CA LEU A 57 -1.74 -1.78 12.02
C LEU A 57 -0.88 -2.66 12.92
N ARG A 58 -0.16 -2.05 13.88
CA ARG A 58 0.66 -2.78 14.85
C ARG A 58 -0.18 -3.75 15.69
N LYS A 59 -1.33 -3.27 16.23
CA LYS A 59 -2.25 -4.08 17.05
C LYS A 59 -2.84 -5.26 16.28
N LEU A 60 -3.15 -5.06 15.01
CA LEU A 60 -3.72 -6.11 14.14
C LEU A 60 -2.65 -7.01 13.50
N GLY A 61 -1.36 -6.72 13.68
CA GLY A 61 -0.27 -7.44 13.02
C GLY A 61 -0.28 -7.29 11.50
N ILE A 62 -0.83 -6.17 10.98
CA ILE A 62 -0.93 -5.89 9.55
C ILE A 62 0.33 -5.15 9.09
N PRO A 63 1.13 -5.72 8.19
CA PRO A 63 2.36 -5.09 7.74
C PRO A 63 2.08 -3.92 6.80
N SER A 64 2.99 -2.94 6.84
CA SER A 64 3.08 -1.87 5.85
C SER A 64 4.21 -2.17 4.88
N VAL A 65 3.94 -2.10 3.59
CA VAL A 65 4.90 -2.36 2.52
C VAL A 65 4.90 -1.21 1.53
N ARG A 66 6.07 -0.68 1.21
CA ARG A 66 6.19 0.37 0.19
C ARG A 66 6.41 -0.24 -1.17
N ARG A 67 5.51 0.04 -2.13
CA ARG A 67 5.66 -0.36 -3.52
C ARG A 67 6.59 0.56 -4.31
N MET A 68 7.06 0.10 -5.46
CA MET A 68 7.96 0.87 -6.31
C MET A 68 7.27 1.96 -7.15
N SER A 69 5.96 1.87 -7.35
CA SER A 69 5.17 2.88 -8.08
C SER A 69 4.70 4.02 -7.17
N GLY A 70 4.28 5.13 -7.75
CA GLY A 70 3.62 6.23 -7.04
C GLY A 70 2.16 5.93 -6.69
N GLY A 71 1.35 6.98 -6.55
CA GLY A 71 -0.08 6.90 -6.23
C GLY A 71 -0.37 6.79 -4.74
N GLY A 72 -1.66 6.61 -4.39
CA GLY A 72 -2.18 6.55 -3.02
C GLY A 72 -1.94 5.22 -2.32
N THR A 73 -2.13 5.20 -1.00
CA THR A 73 -2.12 4.00 -0.18
C THR A 73 -3.37 3.16 -0.42
N VAL A 74 -3.21 1.85 -0.43
CA VAL A 74 -4.29 0.89 -0.56
C VAL A 74 -4.19 -0.18 0.53
N TYR A 75 -5.33 -0.73 0.93
CA TYR A 75 -5.42 -1.92 1.76
C TYR A 75 -5.63 -3.15 0.87
N HIS A 76 -4.89 -4.21 1.13
CA HIS A 76 -5.05 -5.50 0.49
C HIS A 76 -5.45 -6.55 1.52
N ASP A 77 -6.27 -7.47 1.09
CA ASP A 77 -6.60 -8.73 1.76
C ASP A 77 -6.84 -9.84 0.72
N LEU A 78 -7.25 -11.01 1.15
CA LEU A 78 -7.52 -12.13 0.23
C LEU A 78 -8.81 -11.94 -0.60
N GLY A 79 -9.62 -10.94 -0.30
CA GLY A 79 -10.78 -10.53 -1.11
C GLY A 79 -10.43 -9.55 -2.23
N ASN A 80 -9.20 -9.01 -2.21
CA ASN A 80 -8.69 -8.13 -3.26
C ASN A 80 -7.80 -8.93 -4.23
N VAL A 81 -8.04 -8.76 -5.53
CA VAL A 81 -7.17 -9.29 -6.60
C VAL A 81 -6.35 -8.14 -7.16
N ASN A 82 -5.04 -8.31 -7.22
CA ASN A 82 -4.17 -7.37 -7.91
C ASN A 82 -3.90 -7.87 -9.32
N TYR A 83 -3.90 -6.96 -10.27
CA TYR A 83 -3.42 -7.21 -11.62
C TYR A 83 -2.19 -6.34 -11.91
N THR A 84 -1.29 -6.86 -12.72
CA THR A 84 -0.14 -6.11 -13.22
C THR A 84 0.02 -6.35 -14.71
N TYR A 85 0.15 -5.28 -15.46
CA TYR A 85 0.47 -5.29 -16.88
C TYR A 85 1.82 -4.60 -17.08
N ILE A 86 2.76 -5.32 -17.67
CA ILE A 86 4.10 -4.82 -17.98
C ILE A 86 4.26 -4.86 -19.50
N THR A 87 4.65 -3.74 -20.08
CA THR A 87 4.81 -3.62 -21.54
C THR A 87 5.94 -2.67 -21.90
N HIS A 88 6.31 -2.62 -23.17
CA HIS A 88 7.18 -1.58 -23.68
C HIS A 88 6.48 -0.22 -23.62
N GLN A 89 7.21 0.80 -23.19
CA GLN A 89 6.69 2.14 -23.17
C GLN A 89 6.92 2.84 -24.50
N ASN A 90 5.83 3.11 -25.21
CA ASN A 90 5.81 3.84 -26.46
C ASN A 90 5.11 5.21 -26.27
N GLY A 91 5.86 6.24 -25.88
CA GLY A 91 5.30 7.58 -25.66
C GLY A 91 5.05 7.95 -24.20
N PRO A 92 4.25 9.00 -23.92
CA PRO A 92 3.94 9.45 -22.57
C PRO A 92 3.09 8.42 -21.82
N LEU A 93 3.05 8.54 -20.47
CA LEU A 93 2.20 7.70 -19.64
C LEU A 93 0.71 7.95 -19.97
N ASP A 94 0.02 6.88 -20.31
CA ASP A 94 -1.41 6.90 -20.62
C ASP A 94 -2.14 5.80 -19.82
N TYR A 95 -2.95 6.22 -18.86
CA TYR A 95 -3.76 5.30 -18.06
C TYR A 95 -4.86 4.63 -18.88
N ASP A 96 -5.40 5.31 -19.90
CA ASP A 96 -6.52 4.79 -20.68
C ASP A 96 -6.13 3.56 -21.51
N LEU A 97 -4.90 3.53 -22.02
CA LEU A 97 -4.39 2.38 -22.75
C LEU A 97 -4.32 1.12 -21.88
N CYS A 98 -4.03 1.27 -20.59
CA CYS A 98 -3.94 0.13 -19.65
C CYS A 98 -5.29 -0.20 -19.00
N LEU A 99 -6.12 0.80 -18.70
CA LEU A 99 -7.42 0.59 -18.05
C LEU A 99 -8.45 0.00 -18.97
N ARG A 100 -8.45 0.38 -20.25
CA ARG A 100 -9.46 -0.08 -21.25
C ARG A 100 -9.53 -1.61 -21.33
N PRO A 101 -8.46 -2.36 -21.52
CA PRO A 101 -8.53 -3.83 -21.56
C PRO A 101 -9.11 -4.44 -20.28
N VAL A 102 -8.76 -3.88 -19.11
CA VAL A 102 -9.29 -4.34 -17.81
C VAL A 102 -10.79 -4.08 -17.72
N ILE A 103 -11.24 -2.89 -18.09
CA ILE A 103 -12.67 -2.53 -18.11
C ILE A 103 -13.45 -3.42 -19.08
N GLU A 104 -12.94 -3.65 -20.28
CA GLU A 104 -13.55 -4.54 -21.26
C GLU A 104 -13.63 -5.98 -20.76
N ALA A 105 -12.57 -6.49 -20.11
CA ALA A 105 -12.56 -7.81 -19.48
C ALA A 105 -13.62 -7.90 -18.37
N LEU A 106 -13.69 -6.89 -17.48
CA LEU A 106 -14.68 -6.83 -16.41
C LEU A 106 -16.11 -6.80 -16.96
N ASN A 107 -16.39 -5.94 -17.95
CA ASN A 107 -17.71 -5.88 -18.59
C ASN A 107 -18.07 -7.21 -19.24
N GLY A 108 -17.11 -7.86 -19.88
CA GLY A 108 -17.30 -9.16 -20.51
C GLY A 108 -17.61 -10.31 -19.56
N ILE A 109 -17.31 -10.18 -18.28
CA ILE A 109 -17.68 -11.16 -17.23
C ILE A 109 -18.91 -10.73 -16.42
N GLY A 110 -19.56 -9.65 -16.81
CA GLY A 110 -20.81 -9.18 -16.22
C GLY A 110 -20.64 -8.15 -15.10
N VAL A 111 -19.46 -7.55 -14.95
CA VAL A 111 -19.22 -6.44 -14.02
C VAL A 111 -19.43 -5.12 -14.77
N PRO A 112 -20.39 -4.25 -14.40
CA PRO A 112 -20.68 -3.00 -15.13
C PRO A 112 -19.65 -1.92 -14.81
N ALA A 113 -18.39 -2.19 -15.16
CA ALA A 113 -17.24 -1.36 -14.88
C ALA A 113 -17.12 -0.19 -15.87
N ARG A 114 -16.74 0.96 -15.36
CA ARG A 114 -16.38 2.13 -16.16
C ARG A 114 -15.17 2.85 -15.60
N LYS A 115 -14.44 3.58 -16.43
CA LYS A 115 -13.44 4.52 -15.94
C LYS A 115 -14.13 5.62 -15.14
N ASN A 116 -13.56 5.97 -14.00
CA ASN A 116 -14.00 7.10 -13.20
C ASN A 116 -12.92 8.20 -13.25
N ARG A 117 -12.06 8.31 -12.27
CA ARG A 117 -10.95 9.28 -12.26
C ARG A 117 -9.82 8.84 -13.23
N THR A 118 -8.71 9.55 -13.24
CA THR A 118 -7.57 9.27 -14.13
C THR A 118 -7.09 7.82 -14.05
N CYS A 119 -7.09 7.22 -12.84
CA CYS A 119 -6.50 5.91 -12.57
C CYS A 119 -7.46 4.95 -11.86
N ASP A 120 -8.76 5.25 -11.82
CA ASP A 120 -9.75 4.47 -11.08
C ASP A 120 -10.76 3.80 -12.03
N ILE A 121 -11.19 2.58 -11.66
CA ILE A 121 -12.34 1.91 -12.25
C ILE A 121 -13.45 1.89 -11.19
N ALA A 122 -14.70 2.14 -11.61
CA ALA A 122 -15.85 2.21 -10.73
C ALA A 122 -17.06 1.47 -11.30
N ILE A 123 -18.00 1.15 -10.42
CA ILE A 123 -19.38 0.78 -10.72
C ILE A 123 -20.27 1.91 -10.17
N GLY A 124 -21.06 2.53 -11.03
CA GLY A 124 -21.71 3.77 -10.63
C GLY A 124 -20.69 4.81 -10.14
N GLU A 125 -20.89 5.36 -8.96
CA GLU A 125 -19.96 6.34 -8.35
C GLU A 125 -18.98 5.69 -7.36
N GLN A 126 -19.04 4.38 -7.17
CA GLN A 126 -18.22 3.66 -6.19
C GLN A 126 -17.03 2.99 -6.88
N LYS A 127 -15.84 3.26 -6.36
CA LYS A 127 -14.58 2.70 -6.87
C LYS A 127 -14.48 1.23 -6.53
N ILE A 128 -14.06 0.43 -7.53
CA ILE A 128 -13.72 -1.00 -7.39
C ILE A 128 -12.24 -1.26 -7.65
N SER A 129 -11.52 -0.28 -8.22
CA SER A 129 -10.11 -0.40 -8.57
C SER A 129 -9.42 0.94 -8.50
N GLY A 130 -8.24 0.97 -7.90
CA GLY A 130 -7.27 2.03 -8.06
C GLY A 130 -6.01 1.49 -8.71
N SER A 131 -5.40 2.27 -9.61
CA SER A 131 -4.18 1.85 -10.29
C SER A 131 -3.06 2.88 -10.18
N ALA A 132 -1.84 2.41 -10.41
CA ALA A 132 -0.64 3.23 -10.47
C ALA A 132 0.27 2.75 -11.61
N GLN A 133 1.15 3.63 -12.05
CA GLN A 133 2.11 3.34 -13.11
C GLN A 133 3.53 3.62 -12.66
N ARG A 134 4.47 2.86 -13.18
CA ARG A 134 5.91 3.10 -13.11
C ARG A 134 6.52 2.96 -14.50
N SER A 135 7.26 3.98 -14.90
CA SER A 135 8.06 3.94 -16.12
C SER A 135 9.54 3.93 -15.76
N ALA A 136 10.28 2.99 -16.30
CA ALA A 136 11.73 2.91 -16.17
C ALA A 136 12.34 2.07 -17.31
N GLY A 137 13.49 2.47 -17.81
CA GLY A 137 14.26 1.70 -18.80
C GLY A 137 13.49 1.35 -20.07
N GLY A 138 12.60 2.23 -20.57
CA GLY A 138 11.76 1.97 -21.74
C GLY A 138 10.62 0.98 -21.50
N ARG A 139 10.32 0.66 -20.24
CA ARG A 139 9.23 -0.23 -19.81
C ARG A 139 8.20 0.53 -19.00
N LEU A 140 6.95 0.13 -19.16
CA LEU A 140 5.82 0.58 -18.36
C LEU A 140 5.29 -0.60 -17.54
N LEU A 141 5.18 -0.37 -16.25
CA LEU A 141 4.41 -1.21 -15.34
C LEU A 141 3.13 -0.45 -14.98
N HIS A 142 1.99 -1.08 -15.19
CA HIS A 142 0.68 -0.61 -14.73
C HIS A 142 0.07 -1.69 -13.85
N HIS A 143 -0.20 -1.38 -12.62
CA HIS A 143 -0.86 -2.30 -11.70
C HIS A 143 -2.08 -1.66 -11.02
N GLY A 144 -3.00 -2.47 -10.61
CA GLY A 144 -4.20 -2.02 -9.91
C GLY A 144 -4.80 -3.11 -9.04
N THR A 145 -5.66 -2.65 -8.14
CA THR A 145 -6.51 -3.49 -7.27
C THR A 145 -7.83 -3.81 -7.96
N LEU A 146 -8.44 -4.91 -7.60
CA LEU A 146 -9.85 -5.22 -7.91
C LEU A 146 -10.49 -5.70 -6.60
N LEU A 147 -11.34 -4.86 -6.02
CA LEU A 147 -12.06 -5.14 -4.79
C LEU A 147 -13.17 -6.15 -5.10
N PHE A 148 -12.83 -7.45 -5.06
CA PHE A 148 -13.83 -8.48 -5.36
C PHE A 148 -14.74 -8.72 -4.15
N GLN A 149 -14.15 -9.04 -2.99
CA GLN A 149 -14.84 -9.28 -1.72
C GLN A 149 -13.93 -8.89 -0.54
N SER A 150 -13.37 -7.68 -0.60
CA SER A 150 -12.46 -7.15 0.42
C SER A 150 -13.21 -6.71 1.66
N ASP A 151 -12.55 -6.74 2.82
CA ASP A 151 -13.06 -6.16 4.06
C ASP A 151 -12.97 -4.62 4.00
N LEU A 152 -14.06 -4.00 3.55
CA LEU A 152 -14.16 -2.54 3.44
C LEU A 152 -14.20 -1.85 4.80
N THR A 153 -14.60 -2.55 5.87
CA THR A 153 -14.57 -2.02 7.24
C THR A 153 -13.14 -1.90 7.72
N ALA A 154 -12.32 -2.94 7.52
CA ALA A 154 -10.89 -2.88 7.81
C ALA A 154 -10.19 -1.78 7.01
N LEU A 155 -10.51 -1.64 5.71
CA LEU A 155 -9.97 -0.58 4.86
C LEU A 155 -10.25 0.81 5.48
N ASP A 156 -11.47 1.08 5.89
CA ASP A 156 -11.87 2.37 6.48
C ASP A 156 -11.15 2.65 7.80
N HIS A 157 -11.06 1.66 8.67
CA HIS A 157 -10.36 1.78 9.96
C HIS A 157 -8.85 1.98 9.83
N ILE A 158 -8.25 1.44 8.79
CA ILE A 158 -6.79 1.44 8.59
C ILE A 158 -6.33 2.70 7.85
N THR A 159 -7.11 3.16 6.85
CA THR A 159 -6.77 4.35 6.07
C THR A 159 -7.38 5.58 6.73
N THR A 160 -6.73 6.12 7.74
CA THR A 160 -7.26 7.27 8.46
C THR A 160 -7.02 8.59 7.75
N HIS A 161 -8.10 9.28 7.51
CA HIS A 161 -8.09 10.65 7.01
C HIS A 161 -8.11 11.70 8.15
N HIS A 162 -8.32 11.26 9.39
CA HIS A 162 -8.48 12.15 10.54
C HIS A 162 -7.19 12.76 11.11
N LYS A 163 -6.02 12.18 10.74
CA LYS A 163 -4.69 12.69 11.21
C LYS A 163 -3.98 13.56 10.18
N ASN A 164 -4.61 13.87 9.06
CA ASN A 164 -3.96 14.63 7.96
C ASN A 164 -3.49 16.02 8.39
N ASP A 165 -4.23 16.67 9.27
CA ASP A 165 -3.96 18.06 9.72
C ASP A 165 -2.72 18.15 10.64
N CYS A 166 -2.32 17.05 11.27
CA CYS A 166 -1.13 16.99 12.12
C CYS A 166 0.18 16.89 11.33
N PHE A 167 0.13 16.53 10.04
CA PHE A 167 1.30 16.32 9.21
C PHE A 167 1.46 17.40 8.13
N GLN A 168 2.55 18.12 8.15
CA GLN A 168 2.96 18.98 7.03
C GLN A 168 4.06 18.27 6.24
N SER A 169 3.70 17.73 5.09
CA SER A 169 4.57 16.92 4.22
C SER A 169 4.34 17.26 2.75
N LYS A 170 5.40 17.17 1.94
CA LYS A 170 5.34 17.22 0.47
C LYS A 170 4.98 15.87 -0.16
N GLY A 171 4.76 14.83 0.65
CA GLY A 171 4.36 13.50 0.17
C GLY A 171 3.02 13.53 -0.56
N THR A 172 2.85 12.64 -1.53
CA THR A 172 1.57 12.43 -2.21
C THR A 172 0.51 12.02 -1.20
N VAL A 173 -0.69 12.56 -1.32
CA VAL A 173 -1.83 12.26 -0.45
C VAL A 173 -2.80 11.34 -1.19
N SER A 174 -3.37 10.36 -0.49
CA SER A 174 -4.41 9.50 -1.03
C SER A 174 -5.70 10.27 -1.27
N ALA A 175 -6.37 9.99 -2.39
CA ALA A 175 -7.67 10.58 -2.69
C ALA A 175 -8.78 9.73 -2.08
N ILE A 176 -9.57 10.32 -1.20
CA ILE A 176 -10.73 9.67 -0.61
C ILE A 176 -11.83 9.51 -1.67
N CYS A 177 -12.43 8.34 -1.73
CA CYS A 177 -13.61 8.09 -2.57
C CYS A 177 -14.42 6.91 -2.01
N PRO A 178 -15.74 6.88 -2.23
CA PRO A 178 -16.56 5.71 -1.90
C PRO A 178 -16.06 4.48 -2.66
N VAL A 179 -16.05 3.34 -2.00
CA VAL A 179 -15.65 2.04 -2.56
C VAL A 179 -16.79 1.03 -2.45
N THR A 180 -16.74 -0.02 -3.28
CA THR A 180 -17.65 -1.17 -3.21
C THR A 180 -16.95 -2.43 -3.67
N ASN A 181 -17.46 -3.59 -3.31
CA ASN A 181 -16.99 -4.88 -3.78
C ASN A 181 -17.67 -5.29 -5.08
N ILE A 182 -16.91 -5.87 -6.00
CA ILE A 182 -17.40 -6.38 -7.28
C ILE A 182 -18.50 -7.43 -7.08
N VAL A 183 -18.36 -8.31 -6.09
CA VAL A 183 -19.32 -9.40 -5.82
C VAL A 183 -20.75 -8.89 -5.57
N GLU A 184 -20.89 -7.68 -5.04
CA GLU A 184 -22.20 -7.07 -4.74
C GLU A 184 -22.97 -6.65 -6.01
N HIS A 185 -22.30 -6.57 -7.14
CA HIS A 185 -22.84 -6.09 -8.42
C HIS A 185 -22.93 -7.18 -9.50
N LEU A 186 -22.62 -8.42 -9.15
CA LEU A 186 -22.71 -9.54 -10.09
C LEU A 186 -24.16 -9.99 -10.25
N ALA A 187 -24.60 -10.18 -11.50
CA ALA A 187 -25.94 -10.71 -11.80
C ALA A 187 -26.12 -12.17 -11.36
N SER A 188 -25.03 -12.92 -11.22
CA SER A 188 -25.02 -14.31 -10.75
C SER A 188 -23.83 -14.51 -9.80
N PRO A 189 -23.99 -15.32 -8.74
CA PRO A 189 -22.89 -15.63 -7.82
C PRO A 189 -21.67 -16.17 -8.57
N MET A 190 -20.50 -15.72 -8.13
CA MET A 190 -19.21 -16.12 -8.69
C MET A 190 -18.20 -16.23 -7.55
N THR A 191 -17.40 -17.29 -7.53
CA THR A 191 -16.30 -17.39 -6.59
C THR A 191 -15.12 -16.54 -7.03
N LEU A 192 -14.24 -16.20 -6.08
CA LEU A 192 -13.03 -15.46 -6.37
C LEU A 192 -12.14 -16.18 -7.41
N GLU A 193 -12.03 -17.50 -7.32
CA GLU A 193 -11.22 -18.29 -8.27
C GLU A 193 -11.84 -18.29 -9.67
N GLU A 194 -13.16 -18.37 -9.79
CA GLU A 194 -13.85 -18.21 -11.07
C GLU A 194 -13.65 -16.80 -11.65
N PHE A 195 -13.71 -15.78 -10.80
CA PHE A 195 -13.43 -14.41 -11.21
C PHE A 195 -12.01 -14.26 -11.78
N LYS A 196 -11.00 -14.75 -11.04
CA LYS A 196 -9.60 -14.73 -11.48
C LYS A 196 -9.40 -15.47 -12.80
N GLN A 197 -9.99 -16.66 -12.94
CA GLN A 197 -9.88 -17.46 -14.16
C GLN A 197 -10.52 -16.74 -15.36
N ARG A 198 -11.75 -16.23 -15.21
CA ARG A 198 -12.44 -15.49 -16.27
C ARG A 198 -11.70 -14.22 -16.68
N LEU A 199 -11.08 -13.52 -15.70
CA LEU A 199 -10.26 -12.36 -15.97
C LEU A 199 -9.00 -12.72 -16.77
N LEU A 200 -8.30 -13.79 -16.36
CA LEU A 200 -7.13 -14.31 -17.10
C LEU A 200 -7.49 -14.69 -18.55
N ASP A 201 -8.59 -15.41 -18.73
CA ASP A 201 -9.02 -15.87 -20.06
C ASP A 201 -9.34 -14.72 -21.03
N ARG A 202 -9.67 -13.53 -20.49
CA ARG A 202 -9.93 -12.32 -21.29
C ARG A 202 -8.71 -11.43 -21.47
N MET A 203 -7.83 -11.39 -20.46
CA MET A 203 -6.66 -10.53 -20.49
C MET A 203 -5.46 -11.18 -21.19
N VAL A 204 -5.38 -12.51 -21.18
CA VAL A 204 -4.27 -13.26 -21.75
C VAL A 204 -4.75 -14.03 -22.98
N PRO A 205 -4.23 -13.71 -24.19
CA PRO A 205 -4.62 -14.41 -25.42
C PRO A 205 -4.39 -15.91 -25.34
N PRO A 206 -5.22 -16.73 -26.00
CA PRO A 206 -5.02 -18.19 -26.07
C PRO A 206 -3.62 -18.54 -26.60
N GLY A 207 -2.98 -19.54 -25.98
CA GLY A 207 -1.65 -20.00 -26.39
C GLY A 207 -0.48 -19.19 -25.84
N CYS A 208 -0.72 -18.13 -25.07
CA CYS A 208 0.34 -17.41 -24.39
C CYS A 208 1.04 -18.30 -23.34
N PRO A 209 2.38 -18.23 -23.22
CA PRO A 209 3.12 -18.98 -22.23
C PRO A 209 2.68 -18.65 -20.81
N ARG A 210 2.51 -19.70 -19.98
CA ARG A 210 2.37 -19.58 -18.53
C ARG A 210 3.64 -20.11 -17.90
N LEU A 211 4.43 -19.24 -17.33
CA LEU A 211 5.73 -19.56 -16.77
C LEU A 211 5.64 -19.72 -15.26
N THR A 212 6.51 -20.58 -14.73
CA THR A 212 6.84 -20.67 -13.31
C THR A 212 8.30 -20.26 -13.16
N LEU A 213 8.64 -19.52 -12.14
CA LEU A 213 10.03 -19.14 -11.86
C LEU A 213 10.88 -20.40 -11.61
N THR A 214 12.13 -20.36 -12.04
CA THR A 214 13.11 -21.40 -11.66
C THR A 214 13.50 -21.22 -10.19
N ALA A 215 14.14 -22.23 -9.60
CA ALA A 215 14.62 -22.15 -8.21
C ALA A 215 15.60 -20.98 -7.99
N GLU A 216 16.44 -20.69 -8.98
CA GLU A 216 17.38 -19.56 -8.95
C GLU A 216 16.65 -18.21 -9.00
N GLN A 217 15.62 -18.11 -9.83
CA GLN A 217 14.77 -16.92 -9.92
C GLN A 217 13.98 -16.69 -8.63
N GLU A 218 13.42 -17.74 -8.04
CA GLU A 218 12.75 -17.71 -6.74
C GLU A 218 13.71 -17.24 -5.62
N ALA A 219 14.94 -17.74 -5.62
CA ALA A 219 15.96 -17.32 -4.67
C ALA A 219 16.29 -15.81 -4.82
N GLU A 220 16.33 -15.31 -6.06
CA GLU A 220 16.56 -13.89 -6.33
C GLU A 220 15.39 -13.01 -5.85
N VAL A 221 14.14 -13.45 -6.06
CA VAL A 221 12.95 -12.76 -5.51
C VAL A 221 13.00 -12.75 -3.98
N CYS A 222 13.35 -13.87 -3.35
CA CYS A 222 13.50 -13.94 -1.89
C CYS A 222 14.60 -13.00 -1.38
N ARG A 223 15.74 -12.93 -2.09
CA ARG A 223 16.83 -12.00 -1.74
C ARG A 223 16.35 -10.56 -1.84
N LEU A 224 15.68 -10.18 -2.94
CA LEU A 224 15.13 -8.83 -3.14
C LEU A 224 14.08 -8.48 -2.07
N ARG A 225 13.21 -9.43 -1.71
CA ARG A 225 12.26 -9.29 -0.60
C ARG A 225 12.98 -8.91 0.70
N ASP A 226 14.01 -9.67 1.07
CA ASP A 226 14.65 -9.54 2.37
C ASP A 226 15.59 -8.33 2.44
N GLU A 227 16.35 -8.05 1.38
CA GLU A 227 17.29 -6.92 1.33
C GLU A 227 16.59 -5.57 1.11
N LYS A 228 15.45 -5.54 0.44
CA LYS A 228 14.76 -4.30 0.09
C LYS A 228 13.40 -4.17 0.77
N TYR A 229 12.44 -5.00 0.39
CA TYR A 229 11.04 -4.78 0.76
C TYR A 229 10.75 -4.95 2.24
N ARG A 230 11.48 -5.83 2.93
CA ARG A 230 11.43 -5.98 4.39
C ARG A 230 12.33 -5.00 5.13
N SER A 231 13.23 -4.31 4.44
CA SER A 231 14.11 -3.35 5.10
C SER A 231 13.35 -2.13 5.60
N TRP A 232 13.74 -1.65 6.78
CA TRP A 232 13.25 -0.39 7.32
C TRP A 232 13.58 0.79 6.39
N GLU A 233 14.77 0.78 5.80
CA GLU A 233 15.29 1.80 4.90
C GLU A 233 14.37 2.03 3.70
N TRP A 234 13.80 0.95 3.15
CA TRP A 234 12.88 1.04 2.02
C TRP A 234 11.49 1.51 2.44
N THR A 235 10.90 0.91 3.47
CA THR A 235 9.50 1.17 3.82
C THR A 235 9.35 2.47 4.59
N TRP A 236 10.09 2.64 5.67
CA TRP A 236 9.99 3.77 6.59
C TRP A 236 11.01 4.87 6.31
N GLY A 237 12.26 4.52 6.05
CA GLY A 237 13.36 5.45 5.79
C GLY A 237 13.13 6.31 4.53
N ARG A 238 12.32 5.86 3.59
CA ARG A 238 11.92 6.62 2.39
C ARG A 238 10.70 7.54 2.60
N THR A 239 10.15 7.58 3.77
CA THR A 239 9.08 8.54 4.09
C THR A 239 9.55 9.96 3.80
N PRO A 240 8.82 10.74 2.97
CA PRO A 240 9.15 12.14 2.71
C PRO A 240 9.30 12.93 4.01
N ALA A 241 10.19 13.90 4.04
CA ALA A 241 10.36 14.74 5.20
C ALA A 241 9.05 15.42 5.59
N PHE A 242 8.79 15.52 6.89
CA PHE A 242 7.57 16.14 7.41
C PHE A 242 7.81 16.79 8.78
N THR A 243 6.90 17.69 9.14
CA THR A 243 6.70 18.13 10.50
C THR A 243 5.38 17.55 11.01
N TYR A 244 5.35 17.20 12.28
CA TYR A 244 4.19 16.69 13.00
C TYR A 244 3.91 17.58 14.17
N GLU A 245 2.64 17.94 14.38
CA GLU A 245 2.19 18.64 15.57
C GLU A 245 0.77 18.22 15.92
N LYS A 246 0.54 17.86 17.18
CA LYS A 246 -0.77 17.47 17.70
C LYS A 246 -0.95 17.98 19.12
N SER A 247 -2.13 18.52 19.41
CA SER A 247 -2.50 19.02 20.75
C SER A 247 -3.87 18.48 21.15
N GLY A 248 -4.06 18.30 22.46
CA GLY A 248 -5.33 17.84 23.04
C GLY A 248 -5.20 17.48 24.51
N THR A 249 -5.75 16.32 24.92
CA THR A 249 -5.75 15.89 26.32
C THR A 249 -5.26 14.43 26.44
N PHE A 250 -4.26 14.22 27.26
CA PHE A 250 -3.73 12.91 27.65
C PHE A 250 -3.81 12.78 29.18
N ALA A 251 -4.35 11.68 29.69
CA ALA A 251 -4.44 11.42 31.13
C ALA A 251 -5.19 12.51 31.93
N GLY A 252 -6.10 13.26 31.27
CA GLY A 252 -6.81 14.38 31.88
C GLY A 252 -6.02 15.69 31.92
N ALA A 253 -4.77 15.73 31.43
CA ALA A 253 -3.94 16.94 31.34
C ALA A 253 -3.80 17.36 29.84
N PRO A 254 -3.59 18.66 29.56
CA PRO A 254 -3.23 19.13 28.23
C PRO A 254 -1.95 18.43 27.75
N ILE A 255 -1.93 18.09 26.47
CA ILE A 255 -0.74 17.55 25.80
C ILE A 255 -0.50 18.27 24.48
N ARG A 256 0.75 18.59 24.21
CA ARG A 256 1.25 18.98 22.89
C ARG A 256 2.47 18.12 22.52
N VAL A 257 2.43 17.57 21.33
CA VAL A 257 3.55 16.83 20.75
C VAL A 257 3.94 17.49 19.44
N ALA A 258 5.22 17.74 19.25
CA ALA A 258 5.75 18.25 18.00
C ALA A 258 7.09 17.56 17.69
N TYR A 259 7.33 17.22 16.42
CA TYR A 259 8.63 16.76 15.95
C TYR A 259 8.77 16.91 14.44
N GLN A 260 9.98 16.74 13.97
CA GLN A 260 10.31 16.64 12.54
C GLN A 260 10.83 15.23 12.24
N ALA A 261 10.61 14.77 11.01
CA ALA A 261 11.23 13.54 10.54
C ALA A 261 11.84 13.74 9.15
N LYS A 262 13.05 13.25 8.97
CA LYS A 262 13.75 13.27 7.68
C LYS A 262 14.50 11.96 7.48
N LYS A 263 14.34 11.34 6.32
CA LYS A 263 14.87 9.99 6.05
C LYS A 263 14.45 8.98 7.12
N GLY A 264 13.22 9.10 7.61
CA GLY A 264 12.69 8.24 8.66
C GLY A 264 13.28 8.43 10.05
N ILE A 265 14.09 9.47 10.30
CA ILE A 265 14.69 9.76 11.62
C ILE A 265 14.01 10.99 12.22
N VAL A 266 13.59 10.87 13.46
CA VAL A 266 12.95 11.92 14.26
C VAL A 266 14.00 12.93 14.75
N SER A 267 13.65 14.20 14.74
CA SER A 267 14.46 15.31 15.26
C SER A 267 13.56 16.43 15.78
N ASN A 268 14.12 17.30 16.62
CA ASN A 268 13.42 18.44 17.21
C ASN A 268 12.11 18.01 17.89
N ALA A 269 12.16 16.89 18.62
CA ALA A 269 11.01 16.38 19.35
C ALA A 269 10.77 17.20 20.61
N GLU A 270 9.52 17.60 20.79
CA GLU A 270 8.98 18.30 21.96
C GLU A 270 7.72 17.55 22.42
N LEU A 271 7.61 17.33 23.73
CA LEU A 271 6.40 16.84 24.36
C LEU A 271 6.15 17.69 25.61
N ASP A 272 5.01 18.35 25.62
CA ASP A 272 4.58 19.18 26.73
C ASP A 272 3.30 18.58 27.33
N CYS A 273 3.40 18.04 28.55
CA CYS A 273 2.31 17.41 29.29
C CYS A 273 2.73 17.19 30.75
N ASP A 274 1.93 17.65 31.72
CA ASP A 274 2.20 17.43 33.14
C ASP A 274 2.21 15.96 33.56
N ALA A 275 1.60 15.06 32.75
CA ALA A 275 1.53 13.62 33.03
C ALA A 275 2.69 12.81 32.43
N VAL A 276 3.62 13.45 31.70
CA VAL A 276 4.75 12.81 31.02
C VAL A 276 6.01 13.63 31.20
N ASP A 277 7.14 12.99 31.51
CA ASP A 277 8.43 13.68 31.49
C ASP A 277 8.82 14.07 30.06
N GLY A 278 8.50 15.33 29.71
CA GLY A 278 8.73 15.87 28.37
C GLY A 278 10.22 15.96 28.00
N THR A 279 11.11 16.18 28.98
CA THR A 279 12.55 16.21 28.75
C THR A 279 13.07 14.82 28.38
N GLU A 280 12.64 13.81 29.10
CA GLU A 280 13.00 12.41 28.82
C GLU A 280 12.35 11.95 27.50
N ALA A 281 11.09 12.33 27.24
CA ALA A 281 10.43 12.04 25.96
C ALA A 281 11.21 12.62 24.77
N ALA A 282 11.59 13.89 24.82
CA ALA A 282 12.41 14.53 23.80
C ALA A 282 13.76 13.83 23.62
N ARG A 283 14.41 13.44 24.72
CA ARG A 283 15.69 12.72 24.68
C ARG A 283 15.57 11.36 23.99
N LEU A 284 14.49 10.60 24.26
CA LEU A 284 14.26 9.27 23.69
C LEU A 284 13.81 9.34 22.23
N LEU A 285 13.02 10.35 21.87
CA LEU A 285 12.47 10.49 20.51
C LEU A 285 13.51 11.03 19.52
N ASN A 286 14.40 11.95 19.94
CA ASN A 286 15.40 12.51 19.03
C ASN A 286 16.42 11.45 18.60
N GLY A 287 16.55 11.24 17.29
CA GLY A 287 17.38 10.20 16.69
C GLY A 287 16.66 8.85 16.53
N GLN A 288 15.44 8.71 17.06
CA GLN A 288 14.63 7.49 16.89
C GLN A 288 14.23 7.31 15.42
N ARG A 289 14.28 6.07 14.93
CA ARG A 289 13.69 5.68 13.66
C ARG A 289 12.17 5.76 13.73
N LEU A 290 11.53 6.14 12.64
CA LEU A 290 10.08 5.92 12.45
C LEU A 290 9.85 4.41 12.40
N ASP A 291 9.50 3.85 13.53
CA ASP A 291 9.34 2.42 13.73
C ASP A 291 8.32 2.22 14.86
N PRO A 292 7.16 1.60 14.58
CA PRO A 292 6.11 1.41 15.59
C PRO A 292 6.60 0.70 16.85
N GLU A 293 7.46 -0.31 16.70
CA GLU A 293 8.02 -1.05 17.84
C GLU A 293 8.96 -0.19 18.69
N GLY A 294 9.74 0.67 18.04
CA GLY A 294 10.63 1.62 18.73
C GLY A 294 9.83 2.65 19.51
N PHE A 295 8.78 3.18 18.93
CA PHE A 295 7.87 4.13 19.60
C PHE A 295 7.10 3.47 20.75
N ASP A 296 6.63 2.24 20.61
CA ASP A 296 5.99 1.49 21.70
C ASP A 296 6.92 1.34 22.91
N LYS A 297 8.21 0.98 22.67
CA LYS A 297 9.20 0.90 23.73
C LYS A 297 9.41 2.22 24.47
N ILE A 298 9.46 3.33 23.73
CA ILE A 298 9.58 4.67 24.30
C ILE A 298 8.33 4.99 25.13
N CYS A 299 7.14 4.77 24.60
CA CYS A 299 5.89 5.01 25.33
C CYS A 299 5.81 4.17 26.61
N ARG A 300 6.18 2.90 26.58
CA ARG A 300 6.24 2.03 27.77
C ARG A 300 7.23 2.54 28.82
N ALA A 301 8.37 3.05 28.40
CA ALA A 301 9.36 3.63 29.30
C ALA A 301 8.86 4.90 29.98
N LEU A 302 8.09 5.74 29.25
CA LEU A 302 7.59 7.02 29.76
C LEU A 302 6.36 6.88 30.65
N VAL A 303 5.40 6.04 30.28
CA VAL A 303 4.05 6.03 30.90
C VAL A 303 3.53 4.63 31.26
N GLY A 304 4.36 3.59 31.14
CA GLY A 304 4.05 2.22 31.55
C GLY A 304 2.79 1.67 30.85
N ASN A 305 1.76 1.36 31.61
CA ASN A 305 0.50 0.76 31.11
C ASN A 305 -0.36 1.69 30.24
N ARG A 306 -0.04 2.96 30.13
CA ARG A 306 -0.70 3.93 29.25
C ARG A 306 0.03 4.11 27.92
N ALA A 307 0.98 3.25 27.60
CA ALA A 307 1.80 3.36 26.39
C ALA A 307 0.97 3.43 25.10
N GLU A 308 -0.08 2.61 25.00
CA GLU A 308 -0.96 2.61 23.82
C GLU A 308 -1.67 3.97 23.61
N GLU A 309 -2.12 4.57 24.69
CA GLU A 309 -2.75 5.90 24.64
C GLU A 309 -1.74 6.98 24.20
N LEU A 310 -0.49 6.91 24.66
CA LEU A 310 0.57 7.84 24.26
C LEU A 310 1.01 7.61 22.79
N MET A 311 1.01 6.36 22.32
CA MET A 311 1.31 6.03 20.92
C MET A 311 0.41 6.79 19.94
N ASP A 312 -0.89 6.93 20.23
CA ASP A 312 -1.83 7.67 19.41
C ASP A 312 -1.49 9.17 19.31
N TRP A 313 -0.63 9.67 20.21
CA TRP A 313 -0.13 11.05 20.17
C TRP A 313 1.15 11.20 19.35
N LEU A 314 1.90 10.13 19.17
CA LEU A 314 3.21 10.14 18.54
C LEU A 314 3.21 9.69 17.08
N LEU A 315 2.19 8.89 16.65
CA LEU A 315 2.13 8.32 15.30
C LEU A 315 0.77 8.49 14.62
#